data_e79b7e3ccd8533abd850cfbfd4fbb95f
#
_entry.id   e79b7e3ccd8533abd850cfbfd4fbb95f
#
_cell.length_a   1.000
_cell.length_b   1.000
_cell.length_c   1.000
_cell.angle_alpha   90.00
_cell.angle_beta   90.00
_cell.angle_gamma   90.00
#
_symmetry.space_group_name_H-M   'P 1'
#
loop_
_entity.id
_entity.type
_entity.pdbx_description
1 polymer ?
#
loop_
_entity_poly.entity_id
_entity_poly.type
_entity_poly.pdbx_seq_one_letter_code
_entity_poly.pdbx_strand_id
1 'polypeptide(L)'
;MVTTSRTVLQVNISIVVEHRSTEHWFFDKQGKLQAWRDWRLQLSDMDAETICQEVATWWKFVPLVTKTFDPWREETWPDPWTLVSNGSFCPSAQGLGMFYSLVLSGVDCRLILAVIDEQPRLLVEVLGNKLLNYHDGEVIDDDFGEAQFLKHWAPSDLARLVKV
;
A
#
# COMPACT_ATOMS: atom_id res chain seq x y z
N MET A 1 -0.23 36.68 2.25
CA MET A 1 -0.34 36.15 2.24
C MET A 1 -0.30 35.79 2.15
N VAL A 2 -0.49 35.88 2.06
CA VAL A 2 -0.62 35.24 2.12
C VAL A 2 -0.28 34.85 1.93
N THR A 3 -0.16 35.06 1.62
CA THR A 3 -0.04 34.50 1.67
C THR A 3 0.16 34.18 1.86
N THR A 4 0.27 34.33 1.71
CA THR A 4 0.29 33.79 2.15
C THR A 4 -0.06 33.21 2.26
N SER A 5 0.23 33.64 1.74
CA SER A 5 -0.26 32.47 2.16
C SER A 5 -0.83 31.50 1.16
N ARG A 6 -0.58 31.64 -0.14
CA ARG A 6 -1.05 30.76 -1.02
C ARG A 6 -0.16 29.65 -1.28
N THR A 7 1.12 29.74 -1.57
CA THR A 7 2.07 28.65 -1.59
C THR A 7 2.02 27.89 -0.29
N VAL A 8 1.97 28.62 0.79
CA VAL A 8 1.78 28.04 2.11
C VAL A 8 0.50 27.24 2.15
N LEU A 9 -0.54 27.71 1.48
CA LEU A 9 -1.80 27.02 1.46
C LEU A 9 -1.72 25.67 0.75
N GLN A 10 -0.99 25.59 -0.35
CA GLN A 10 -0.82 24.33 -1.08
C GLN A 10 -0.06 23.29 -0.27
N VAL A 11 1.00 23.70 0.41
CA VAL A 11 1.74 22.81 1.28
C VAL A 11 0.86 22.32 2.41
N ASN A 12 0.05 23.20 2.97
CA ASN A 12 -0.85 22.83 4.05
C ASN A 12 -1.92 21.86 3.61
N ILE A 13 -2.37 21.97 2.37
CA ILE A 13 -3.35 21.02 1.83
C ILE A 13 -2.77 19.60 1.80
N SER A 14 -1.52 19.44 1.37
CA SER A 14 -0.88 18.12 1.36
C SER A 14 -0.78 17.56 2.77
N ILE A 15 -0.36 18.36 3.73
CA ILE A 15 -0.23 17.94 5.11
C ILE A 15 -1.60 17.52 5.67
N VAL A 16 -2.63 18.29 5.37
CA VAL A 16 -3.99 18.01 5.86
C VAL A 16 -4.49 16.69 5.28
N VAL A 17 -4.22 16.42 4.00
CA VAL A 17 -4.61 15.15 3.38
C VAL A 17 -3.92 13.99 4.07
N GLU A 18 -2.63 14.08 4.35
CA GLU A 18 -1.89 13.05 5.05
C GLU A 18 -2.45 12.81 6.45
N HIS A 19 -2.77 13.88 7.17
CA HIS A 19 -3.40 13.76 8.49
C HIS A 19 -4.73 13.04 8.41
N ARG A 20 -5.57 13.41 7.45
CA ARG A 20 -6.88 12.76 7.32
C ARG A 20 -6.75 11.29 6.98
N SER A 21 -5.69 10.90 6.24
CA SER A 21 -5.49 9.50 5.89
C SER A 21 -5.12 8.62 7.08
N THR A 22 -4.83 9.20 8.25
CA THR A 22 -4.54 8.43 9.45
C THR A 22 -5.73 8.34 10.40
N GLU A 23 -6.68 9.28 10.34
CA GLU A 23 -7.82 9.31 11.24
C GLU A 23 -8.71 8.09 11.12
N HIS A 24 -8.89 7.57 9.91
CA HIS A 24 -9.79 6.46 9.67
C HIS A 24 -9.35 5.17 10.36
N TRP A 25 -8.10 5.05 10.76
CA TRP A 25 -7.63 3.86 11.47
C TRP A 25 -8.23 3.75 12.88
N PHE A 26 -8.85 4.82 13.38
CA PHE A 26 -9.56 4.81 14.65
C PHE A 26 -11.06 4.58 14.47
N PHE A 27 -11.55 4.47 13.26
CA PHE A 27 -12.95 4.18 12.96
C PHE A 27 -13.25 2.70 13.22
N ASP A 28 -14.53 2.35 13.26
CA ASP A 28 -14.92 0.95 13.32
C ASP A 28 -14.60 0.25 11.98
N LYS A 29 -14.89 -1.05 11.89
CA LYS A 29 -14.54 -1.84 10.71
C LYS A 29 -15.15 -1.27 9.43
N GLN A 30 -16.43 -0.91 9.47
CA GLN A 30 -17.09 -0.34 8.29
C GLN A 30 -16.52 1.01 7.91
N GLY A 31 -16.21 1.84 8.90
CA GLY A 31 -15.61 3.15 8.66
C GLY A 31 -14.25 3.04 8.00
N LYS A 32 -13.43 2.09 8.44
CA LYS A 32 -12.13 1.84 7.81
C LYS A 32 -12.29 1.42 6.36
N LEU A 33 -13.20 0.51 6.08
CA LEU A 33 -13.45 0.03 4.72
C LEU A 33 -13.97 1.14 3.83
N GLN A 34 -14.88 1.97 4.36
CA GLN A 34 -15.43 3.09 3.60
C GLN A 34 -14.33 4.11 3.27
N ALA A 35 -13.46 4.43 4.22
CA ALA A 35 -12.37 5.36 4.01
C ALA A 35 -11.40 4.84 2.94
N TRP A 36 -11.08 3.55 2.98
CA TRP A 36 -10.20 2.91 2.00
C TRP A 36 -10.84 2.94 0.60
N ARG A 37 -12.13 2.65 0.51
CA ARG A 37 -12.86 2.70 -0.75
C ARG A 37 -12.90 4.12 -1.31
N ASP A 38 -13.25 5.10 -0.48
CA ASP A 38 -13.34 6.49 -0.91
C ASP A 38 -12.00 7.00 -1.44
N TRP A 39 -10.92 6.63 -0.76
CA TRP A 39 -9.59 6.98 -1.22
C TRP A 39 -9.28 6.33 -2.57
N ARG A 40 -9.57 5.04 -2.74
CA ARG A 40 -9.33 4.36 -4.02
C ARG A 40 -10.12 5.01 -5.16
N LEU A 41 -11.33 5.45 -4.89
CA LEU A 41 -12.13 6.12 -5.90
C LEU A 41 -11.49 7.43 -6.37
N GLN A 42 -10.77 8.12 -5.50
CA GLN A 42 -10.05 9.33 -5.87
C GLN A 42 -8.89 9.05 -6.84
N LEU A 43 -8.40 7.84 -6.87
CA LEU A 43 -7.29 7.47 -7.74
C LEU A 43 -7.72 7.23 -9.19
N SER A 44 -9.00 7.09 -9.46
CA SER A 44 -9.51 6.58 -10.74
C SER A 44 -9.13 7.43 -11.96
N ASP A 45 -8.92 8.74 -11.76
CA ASP A 45 -8.57 9.65 -12.85
C ASP A 45 -7.06 9.92 -12.95
N MET A 46 -6.27 9.28 -12.11
CA MET A 46 -4.83 9.49 -12.07
C MET A 46 -4.11 8.51 -12.98
N ASP A 47 -2.91 8.89 -13.45
CA ASP A 47 -2.09 7.96 -14.21
C ASP A 47 -1.45 6.92 -13.28
N ALA A 48 -0.92 5.84 -13.86
CA ALA A 48 -0.39 4.73 -13.09
C ALA A 48 0.77 5.13 -12.16
N GLU A 49 1.64 6.01 -12.63
CA GLU A 49 2.77 6.49 -11.83
C GLU A 49 2.29 7.23 -10.59
N THR A 50 1.33 8.11 -10.76
CA THR A 50 0.75 8.89 -9.66
C THR A 50 0.04 7.96 -8.68
N ILE A 51 -0.73 7.00 -9.18
CA ILE A 51 -1.41 6.02 -8.33
C ILE A 51 -0.40 5.26 -7.49
N CYS A 52 0.70 4.80 -8.07
CA CYS A 52 1.72 4.07 -7.32
C CYS A 52 2.29 4.91 -6.18
N GLN A 53 2.59 6.18 -6.44
CA GLN A 53 3.10 7.05 -5.38
C GLN A 53 2.06 7.32 -4.30
N GLU A 54 0.81 7.51 -4.70
CA GLU A 54 -0.27 7.71 -3.73
C GLU A 54 -0.48 6.48 -2.86
N VAL A 55 -0.41 5.30 -3.44
CA VAL A 55 -0.54 4.04 -2.70
C VAL A 55 0.61 3.90 -1.70
N ALA A 56 1.84 4.17 -2.12
CA ALA A 56 2.99 4.10 -1.21
C ALA A 56 2.82 5.07 -0.04
N THR A 57 2.37 6.28 -0.32
CA THR A 57 2.19 7.31 0.71
C THR A 57 1.08 6.95 1.68
N TRP A 58 -0.06 6.49 1.18
CA TRP A 58 -1.22 6.16 2.02
C TRP A 58 -0.89 5.04 3.00
N TRP A 59 -0.21 3.99 2.53
CA TRP A 59 0.13 2.83 3.34
C TRP A 59 1.31 3.08 4.29
N LYS A 60 2.06 4.16 4.08
CA LYS A 60 3.14 4.54 4.99
C LYS A 60 2.63 4.83 6.40
N PHE A 61 1.43 5.38 6.52
CA PHE A 61 0.91 5.91 7.78
C PHE A 61 -0.01 4.95 8.53
N VAL A 62 0.00 3.68 8.20
CA VAL A 62 -0.83 2.70 8.89
C VAL A 62 -0.26 2.36 10.27
N PRO A 63 -1.11 1.98 11.23
CA PRO A 63 -0.63 1.55 12.55
C PRO A 63 0.17 0.26 12.43
N LEU A 64 1.43 0.29 12.89
CA LEU A 64 2.33 -0.84 12.76
C LEU A 64 2.40 -1.65 14.04
N VAL A 65 2.42 -2.97 13.87
CA VAL A 65 2.64 -3.95 14.93
C VAL A 65 3.68 -4.97 14.44
N THR A 66 4.13 -5.85 15.31
CA THR A 66 5.24 -6.74 15.00
C THR A 66 4.92 -7.72 13.87
N LYS A 67 3.77 -8.40 13.96
CA LYS A 67 3.41 -9.44 13.00
C LYS A 67 1.90 -9.63 13.00
N THR A 68 1.31 -9.71 11.81
CA THR A 68 -0.13 -9.93 11.68
C THR A 68 -0.46 -11.21 10.91
N PHE A 69 0.47 -11.71 10.09
CA PHE A 69 0.33 -12.99 9.39
C PHE A 69 1.72 -13.46 8.95
N ASP A 70 1.78 -14.69 8.42
CA ASP A 70 3.03 -15.29 8.00
C ASP A 70 3.25 -15.05 6.49
N PRO A 71 4.24 -14.23 6.10
CA PRO A 71 4.50 -13.99 4.68
C PRO A 71 4.97 -15.23 3.91
N TRP A 72 5.47 -16.26 4.61
CA TRP A 72 5.90 -17.50 3.98
C TRP A 72 4.72 -18.41 3.59
N ARG A 73 3.55 -18.17 4.16
CA ARG A 73 2.39 -19.06 4.02
C ARG A 73 1.20 -18.28 3.48
N GLU A 74 1.02 -18.31 2.16
CA GLU A 74 -0.05 -17.53 1.53
C GLU A 74 -1.45 -17.93 1.99
N GLU A 75 -1.64 -19.15 2.47
CA GLU A 75 -2.93 -19.60 3.00
C GLU A 75 -3.31 -18.84 4.29
N THR A 76 -2.37 -18.17 4.93
CA THR A 76 -2.64 -17.36 6.13
C THR A 76 -2.96 -15.91 5.81
N TRP A 77 -2.83 -15.49 4.55
CA TRP A 77 -3.00 -14.09 4.18
C TRP A 77 -4.47 -13.67 4.20
N PRO A 78 -4.79 -12.51 4.78
CA PRO A 78 -6.16 -12.03 4.79
C PRO A 78 -6.58 -11.50 3.42
N ASP A 79 -7.88 -11.55 3.15
CA ASP A 79 -8.42 -10.87 1.97
C ASP A 79 -8.37 -9.33 2.20
N PRO A 80 -8.62 -8.52 1.14
CA PRO A 80 -8.50 -7.07 1.28
C PRO A 80 -9.38 -6.48 2.38
N TRP A 81 -10.61 -6.94 2.47
CA TRP A 81 -11.59 -6.37 3.41
C TRP A 81 -11.21 -6.71 4.84
N THR A 82 -10.79 -7.94 5.09
CA THR A 82 -10.31 -8.36 6.40
C THR A 82 -9.04 -7.60 6.79
N LEU A 83 -8.11 -7.46 5.86
CA LEU A 83 -6.86 -6.75 6.11
C LEU A 83 -7.11 -5.31 6.57
N VAL A 84 -7.92 -4.58 5.80
CA VAL A 84 -8.19 -3.16 6.10
C VAL A 84 -9.01 -3.02 7.37
N SER A 85 -10.04 -3.85 7.54
CA SER A 85 -10.92 -3.73 8.72
C SER A 85 -10.21 -4.06 10.03
N ASN A 86 -9.16 -4.88 10.00
CA ASN A 86 -8.38 -5.17 11.20
C ASN A 86 -7.62 -3.94 11.71
N GLY A 87 -7.09 -3.13 10.81
CA GLY A 87 -6.49 -1.85 11.16
C GLY A 87 -5.15 -1.92 11.87
N SER A 88 -4.48 -3.08 11.86
CA SER A 88 -3.13 -3.24 12.41
C SER A 88 -2.28 -3.99 11.41
N PHE A 89 -1.06 -3.53 11.18
CA PHE A 89 -0.24 -3.99 10.06
C PHE A 89 1.19 -4.26 10.47
N CYS A 90 1.79 -5.27 9.87
CA CYS A 90 3.23 -5.46 9.87
C CYS A 90 3.77 -5.00 8.51
N PRO A 91 5.10 -4.93 8.30
CA PRO A 91 5.63 -4.50 7.00
C PRO A 91 5.13 -5.33 5.82
N SER A 92 4.97 -6.65 5.99
CA SER A 92 4.40 -7.48 4.92
C SER A 92 2.93 -7.19 4.69
N ALA A 93 2.19 -6.84 5.73
CA ALA A 93 0.79 -6.45 5.59
C ALA A 93 0.66 -5.13 4.83
N GLN A 94 1.59 -4.19 5.02
CA GLN A 94 1.63 -2.98 4.21
C GLN A 94 1.79 -3.31 2.72
N GLY A 95 2.72 -4.21 2.40
CA GLY A 95 2.94 -4.64 1.03
C GLY A 95 1.70 -5.31 0.43
N LEU A 96 1.07 -6.18 1.19
CA LEU A 96 -0.16 -6.85 0.74
C LEU A 96 -1.28 -5.83 0.51
N GLY A 97 -1.42 -4.85 1.41
CA GLY A 97 -2.41 -3.78 1.26
C GLY A 97 -2.15 -2.91 0.05
N MET A 98 -0.90 -2.58 -0.22
CA MET A 98 -0.52 -1.85 -1.44
C MET A 98 -0.90 -2.63 -2.68
N PHE A 99 -0.60 -3.93 -2.69
CA PHE A 99 -0.95 -4.81 -3.80
C PHE A 99 -2.47 -4.80 -4.04
N TYR A 100 -3.26 -5.00 -2.99
CA TYR A 100 -4.71 -4.99 -3.11
C TYR A 100 -5.23 -3.65 -3.64
N SER A 101 -4.67 -2.55 -3.13
CA SER A 101 -5.08 -1.22 -3.55
C SER A 101 -4.80 -0.99 -5.04
N LEU A 102 -3.64 -1.45 -5.52
CA LEU A 102 -3.28 -1.32 -6.93
C LEU A 102 -4.15 -2.19 -7.83
N VAL A 103 -4.36 -3.45 -7.45
CA VAL A 103 -5.20 -4.36 -8.23
C VAL A 103 -6.61 -3.80 -8.37
N LEU A 104 -7.18 -3.35 -7.26
CA LEU A 104 -8.55 -2.82 -7.25
C LEU A 104 -8.66 -1.46 -7.93
N SER A 105 -7.55 -0.78 -8.13
CA SER A 105 -7.50 0.49 -8.88
C SER A 105 -7.13 0.30 -10.35
N GLY A 106 -6.95 -0.97 -10.78
CA GLY A 106 -6.70 -1.28 -12.18
C GLY A 106 -5.25 -1.11 -12.63
N VAL A 107 -4.30 -1.04 -11.71
CA VAL A 107 -2.88 -0.92 -12.04
C VAL A 107 -2.26 -2.31 -12.11
N ASP A 108 -1.56 -2.59 -13.20
CA ASP A 108 -0.86 -3.86 -13.37
C ASP A 108 0.29 -3.95 -12.36
N CYS A 109 0.35 -5.05 -11.64
CA CYS A 109 1.35 -5.23 -10.58
C CYS A 109 1.56 -6.69 -10.26
N ARG A 110 2.67 -6.99 -9.57
CA ARG A 110 2.95 -8.32 -9.02
C ARG A 110 3.36 -8.18 -7.57
N LEU A 111 2.94 -9.14 -6.76
CA LEU A 111 3.40 -9.24 -5.38
C LEU A 111 4.67 -10.09 -5.34
N ILE A 112 5.64 -9.68 -4.57
CA ILE A 112 6.95 -10.36 -4.48
C ILE A 112 7.26 -10.66 -3.02
N LEU A 113 7.63 -11.91 -2.75
CA LEU A 113 8.22 -12.27 -1.46
C LEU A 113 9.73 -12.11 -1.59
N ALA A 114 10.29 -11.25 -0.77
CA ALA A 114 11.73 -10.98 -0.76
C ALA A 114 12.29 -11.14 0.65
N VAL A 115 13.59 -11.35 0.73
CA VAL A 115 14.32 -11.30 1.99
C VAL A 115 15.21 -10.07 1.96
N ILE A 116 15.04 -9.20 2.96
CA ILE A 116 15.79 -7.97 3.12
C ILE A 116 16.34 -7.98 4.54
N ASP A 117 17.65 -7.88 4.68
CA ASP A 117 18.30 -7.92 6.00
C ASP A 117 17.84 -9.16 6.80
N GLU A 118 17.80 -10.31 6.13
CA GLU A 118 17.45 -11.61 6.71
C GLU A 118 16.00 -11.72 7.17
N GLN A 119 15.14 -10.76 6.77
CA GLN A 119 13.73 -10.77 7.14
C GLN A 119 12.86 -10.85 5.88
N PRO A 120 11.80 -11.69 5.91
CA PRO A 120 10.87 -11.74 4.78
C PRO A 120 10.03 -10.47 4.72
N ARG A 121 9.75 -10.03 3.50
CA ARG A 121 8.89 -8.87 3.27
C ARG A 121 8.16 -9.04 1.94
N LEU A 122 6.90 -8.66 1.93
CA LEU A 122 6.13 -8.60 0.70
C LEU A 122 6.32 -7.22 0.06
N LEU A 123 6.79 -7.24 -1.17
CA LEU A 123 6.97 -6.02 -1.98
C LEU A 123 5.98 -6.06 -3.13
N VAL A 124 5.78 -4.93 -3.78
CA VAL A 124 4.94 -4.85 -4.98
C VAL A 124 5.77 -4.32 -6.13
N GLU A 125 5.80 -5.06 -7.23
CA GLU A 125 6.44 -4.60 -8.47
C GLU A 125 5.39 -3.96 -9.35
N VAL A 126 5.67 -2.76 -9.85
CA VAL A 126 4.77 -1.98 -10.68
C VAL A 126 5.55 -1.40 -11.85
N LEU A 127 4.82 -0.99 -12.91
CA LEU A 127 5.41 -0.28 -14.04
C LEU A 127 6.56 -1.04 -14.70
N GLY A 128 6.58 -2.36 -14.51
CA GLY A 128 7.59 -3.24 -15.07
C GLY A 128 8.93 -3.25 -14.35
N ASN A 129 9.29 -2.17 -13.65
CA ASN A 129 10.62 -2.04 -13.06
C ASN A 129 10.69 -1.20 -11.79
N LYS A 130 9.58 -1.01 -11.10
CA LYS A 130 9.55 -0.24 -9.86
C LYS A 130 9.05 -1.10 -8.71
N LEU A 131 9.48 -0.79 -7.50
CA LEU A 131 9.08 -1.50 -6.29
C LEU A 131 8.45 -0.55 -5.27
N LEU A 132 7.40 -1.03 -4.61
CA LEU A 132 6.83 -0.42 -3.43
C LEU A 132 7.14 -1.29 -2.23
N ASN A 133 7.16 -0.68 -1.07
CA ASN A 133 7.35 -1.32 0.24
C ASN A 133 8.78 -1.79 0.52
N TYR A 134 9.74 -1.42 -0.29
CA TYR A 134 11.15 -1.60 0.05
C TYR A 134 11.54 -0.56 1.11
N HIS A 135 11.19 0.69 0.86
CA HIS A 135 11.29 1.80 1.82
C HIS A 135 9.92 2.41 2.01
N ASP A 136 9.61 2.82 3.22
CA ASP A 136 8.31 3.40 3.55
C ASP A 136 8.00 4.63 2.70
N GLY A 137 6.87 4.60 2.03
CA GLY A 137 6.36 5.74 1.28
C GLY A 137 7.06 6.03 -0.02
N GLU A 138 7.96 5.15 -0.47
CA GLU A 138 8.77 5.39 -1.67
C GLU A 138 8.49 4.39 -2.77
N VAL A 139 8.60 4.85 -4.00
CA VAL A 139 8.63 4.01 -5.19
C VAL A 139 10.06 4.04 -5.70
N ILE A 140 10.72 2.89 -5.76
CA ILE A 140 12.12 2.82 -6.14
C ILE A 140 12.32 1.93 -7.36
N ASP A 141 13.50 1.99 -7.98
CA ASP A 141 13.84 1.11 -9.08
C ASP A 141 14.10 -0.31 -8.55
N ASP A 142 13.71 -1.33 -9.32
CA ASP A 142 13.82 -2.71 -8.87
C ASP A 142 15.25 -3.27 -8.95
N ASP A 143 16.17 -2.56 -9.57
CA ASP A 143 17.59 -2.90 -9.56
C ASP A 143 18.29 -2.38 -8.30
N PHE A 144 17.55 -1.74 -7.41
CA PHE A 144 18.09 -1.16 -6.20
C PHE A 144 18.22 -2.23 -5.13
N GLY A 145 19.39 -2.28 -4.51
CA GLY A 145 19.54 -2.89 -3.22
C GLY A 145 19.87 -4.37 -3.22
N GLU A 146 19.65 -4.91 -2.05
CA GLU A 146 20.22 -6.17 -1.63
C GLU A 146 19.15 -7.21 -1.35
N ALA A 147 17.93 -6.96 -1.82
CA ALA A 147 16.84 -7.89 -1.62
C ALA A 147 17.04 -9.16 -2.44
N GLN A 148 16.78 -10.29 -1.81
CA GLN A 148 16.74 -11.56 -2.50
C GLN A 148 15.29 -11.89 -2.81
N PHE A 149 14.93 -11.88 -4.10
CA PHE A 149 13.56 -12.19 -4.53
C PHE A 149 13.37 -13.70 -4.58
N LEU A 150 12.37 -14.22 -3.90
CA LEU A 150 12.13 -15.65 -3.75
C LEU A 150 10.95 -16.15 -4.55
N LYS A 151 9.87 -15.40 -4.60
CA LYS A 151 8.63 -15.84 -5.22
C LYS A 151 7.80 -14.64 -5.61
N HIS A 152 6.97 -14.79 -6.63
CA HIS A 152 6.08 -13.71 -7.05
C HIS A 152 4.69 -14.26 -7.41
N TRP A 153 3.70 -13.38 -7.35
CA TRP A 153 2.31 -13.69 -7.69
C TRP A 153 1.74 -12.58 -8.57
N ALA A 154 1.11 -12.98 -9.66
CA ALA A 154 0.24 -12.09 -10.43
C ALA A 154 -1.10 -11.97 -9.70
N PRO A 155 -1.91 -10.95 -9.99
CA PRO A 155 -3.25 -10.86 -9.39
C PRO A 155 -4.09 -12.12 -9.60
N SER A 156 -3.98 -12.76 -10.77
CA SER A 156 -4.73 -13.99 -11.05
C SER A 156 -4.33 -15.16 -10.15
N ASP A 157 -3.09 -15.17 -9.67
CA ASP A 157 -2.62 -16.22 -8.75
C ASP A 157 -3.26 -16.10 -7.38
N LEU A 158 -3.77 -14.92 -7.04
CA LEU A 158 -4.40 -14.64 -5.76
C LEU A 158 -5.88 -14.28 -5.94
N ALA A 159 -6.51 -14.80 -6.99
CA ALA A 159 -7.92 -14.48 -7.30
C ALA A 159 -8.86 -14.89 -6.15
N ARG A 160 -8.52 -15.92 -5.38
CA ARG A 160 -9.30 -16.32 -4.22
C ARG A 160 -9.38 -15.23 -3.15
N LEU A 161 -8.38 -14.37 -3.10
CA LEU A 161 -8.34 -13.28 -2.13
C LEU A 161 -8.90 -11.98 -2.72
N VAL A 162 -8.48 -11.63 -3.91
CA VAL A 162 -8.82 -10.34 -4.52
C VAL A 162 -10.14 -10.38 -5.28
N LYS A 163 -10.49 -11.51 -5.85
CA LYS A 163 -11.73 -11.70 -6.63
C LYS A 163 -11.80 -10.79 -7.85
N VAL A 164 -10.71 -10.76 -8.59
CA VAL A 164 -10.68 -10.02 -9.85
C VAL A 164 -11.29 -10.82 -10.99
#